data_9bb37bc98e1e865e17df91bcc612673e
#
_entry.id   9bb37bc98e1e865e17df91bcc612673e
#
_cell.length_a   1.000
_cell.length_b   1.000
_cell.length_c   1.000
_cell.angle_alpha   90.00
_cell.angle_beta   90.00
_cell.angle_gamma   90.00
#
_symmetry.space_group_name_H-M   'P 1'
#
loop_
_entity.id
_entity.type
_entity.pdbx_description
1 polymer ?
#
loop_
_entity_poly.entity_id
_entity_poly.type
_entity_poly.pdbx_seq_one_letter_code
_entity_poly.pdbx_strand_id
1 'polypeptide(L)'
;MASKQESPTSLVAHGAERLSAVDVDDYNAEISDKEGFVGDRASGRAFRAILEAAREQVRKQDEDPIGEVASSEISKKQLDRLLLEGDAEAAGLVLGTIEEFAAEFAEVISQFMRLKAWKGTERIVIGGGLRASRIGELAIGRTAVLLKAQEHPVDLVPIRHHPDEAGLIGCIHLAPSWMFSGHDAILAVDIGGANIRVGIVQLNVRKAADLSKSKVIESELWRHADDGPDREGAVERLVAMLKAMIKRAEKGKAQLAPFIGIGCPGRISEDGSIEKGSQNLPGDWEHKSFNLPALLRAAIPEIDGHEMIPLMHNDAVVQGLSEVPFMRDVERWGVMTIGTGLGNARFTNRKTGGGEA
;
A
#
# COMPACT_ATOMS: atom_id res chain seq x y z
N MET A 1 -22.33 -38.92 -6.60
CA MET A 1 -21.66 -37.63 -6.65
C MET A 1 -21.81 -36.98 -5.29
N ALA A 2 -20.79 -37.07 -4.47
CA ALA A 2 -20.81 -36.49 -3.13
C ALA A 2 -20.52 -34.97 -3.28
N SER A 3 -21.46 -34.14 -2.83
CA SER A 3 -21.27 -32.70 -2.70
C SER A 3 -20.13 -32.47 -1.71
N LYS A 4 -19.03 -31.88 -2.15
CA LYS A 4 -18.05 -31.28 -1.25
C LYS A 4 -18.80 -30.23 -0.43
N GLN A 5 -19.06 -30.52 0.84
CA GLN A 5 -19.38 -29.49 1.83
C GLN A 5 -18.14 -28.59 1.91
N GLU A 6 -18.26 -27.38 1.38
CA GLU A 6 -17.31 -26.31 1.66
C GLU A 6 -17.37 -26.07 3.17
N SER A 7 -16.27 -26.35 3.84
CA SER A 7 -16.06 -25.93 5.22
C SER A 7 -16.30 -24.43 5.30
N PRO A 8 -16.95 -23.89 6.34
CA PRO A 8 -17.09 -22.46 6.49
C PRO A 8 -15.68 -21.88 6.53
N THR A 9 -15.28 -21.22 5.43
CA THR A 9 -14.00 -20.54 5.31
C THR A 9 -13.92 -19.55 6.45
N SER A 10 -12.93 -19.69 7.31
CA SER A 10 -12.69 -18.77 8.42
C SER A 10 -12.66 -17.35 7.86
N LEU A 11 -13.59 -16.49 8.30
CA LEU A 11 -13.61 -15.06 7.93
C LEU A 11 -12.40 -14.29 8.50
N VAL A 12 -11.51 -15.00 9.19
CA VAL A 12 -10.37 -14.45 9.91
C VAL A 12 -9.15 -15.33 9.61
N ALA A 13 -8.53 -15.12 8.45
CA ALA A 13 -7.29 -15.79 8.06
C ALA A 13 -6.29 -14.78 7.50
N HIS A 14 -5.00 -15.05 7.65
CA HIS A 14 -3.97 -14.24 7.00
C HIS A 14 -4.07 -14.44 5.48
N GLY A 15 -3.70 -13.41 4.71
CA GLY A 15 -3.69 -13.48 3.25
C GLY A 15 -5.03 -13.87 2.60
N ALA A 16 -6.16 -13.69 3.30
CA ALA A 16 -7.46 -14.18 2.87
C ALA A 16 -7.89 -13.59 1.52
N GLU A 17 -8.21 -14.46 0.56
CA GLU A 17 -8.77 -14.05 -0.73
C GLU A 17 -10.20 -13.50 -0.59
N ARG A 18 -10.90 -13.87 0.48
CA ARG A 18 -12.27 -13.44 0.74
C ARG A 18 -12.36 -12.64 2.03
N LEU A 19 -12.61 -11.34 1.89
CA LEU A 19 -12.84 -10.41 2.99
C LEU A 19 -14.32 -10.04 3.10
N SER A 20 -14.70 -9.35 4.17
CA SER A 20 -16.11 -9.01 4.41
C SER A 20 -16.75 -8.19 3.27
N ALA A 21 -16.01 -7.25 2.70
CA ALA A 21 -16.53 -6.29 1.72
C ALA A 21 -16.11 -6.59 0.28
N VAL A 22 -15.01 -7.30 0.08
CA VAL A 22 -14.39 -7.56 -1.22
C VAL A 22 -13.83 -8.97 -1.29
N ASP A 23 -13.74 -9.52 -2.49
CA ASP A 23 -12.86 -10.63 -2.81
C ASP A 23 -11.56 -10.04 -3.36
N VAL A 24 -10.42 -10.56 -2.92
CA VAL A 24 -9.07 -10.21 -3.39
C VAL A 24 -8.74 -11.18 -4.52
N ASP A 25 -8.91 -10.74 -5.75
CA ASP A 25 -8.79 -11.64 -6.91
C ASP A 25 -7.34 -11.92 -7.31
N ASP A 26 -6.46 -10.95 -7.04
CA ASP A 26 -5.03 -11.05 -7.34
C ASP A 26 -4.26 -9.98 -6.54
N TYR A 27 -3.03 -10.25 -6.19
CA TYR A 27 -2.12 -9.27 -5.60
C TYR A 27 -0.67 -9.71 -5.79
N ASN A 28 0.23 -8.74 -5.71
CA ASN A 28 1.66 -8.94 -5.92
C ASN A 28 1.95 -9.67 -7.25
N ALA A 29 1.15 -9.33 -8.30
CA ALA A 29 1.35 -9.89 -9.62
C ALA A 29 2.65 -9.38 -10.22
N GLU A 30 3.45 -10.30 -10.73
CA GLU A 30 4.74 -10.04 -11.37
C GLU A 30 4.62 -10.34 -12.86
N ILE A 31 4.72 -9.30 -13.69
CA ILE A 31 4.81 -9.43 -15.14
C ILE A 31 6.26 -9.24 -15.54
N SER A 32 6.81 -10.14 -16.33
CA SER A 32 8.16 -10.03 -16.86
C SER A 32 8.14 -10.01 -18.38
N ASP A 33 8.97 -9.19 -18.98
CA ASP A 33 9.26 -9.16 -20.41
C ASP A 33 10.79 -9.27 -20.65
N LYS A 34 11.24 -8.91 -21.85
CA LYS A 34 12.66 -8.99 -22.23
C LYS A 34 13.56 -8.01 -21.44
N GLU A 35 12.98 -6.96 -20.85
CA GLU A 35 13.66 -5.91 -20.12
C GLU A 35 13.63 -6.13 -18.60
N GLY A 36 12.93 -7.17 -18.13
CA GLY A 36 12.81 -7.51 -16.72
C GLY A 36 11.38 -7.38 -16.18
N PHE A 37 11.23 -7.00 -14.91
CA PHE A 37 9.90 -6.81 -14.32
C PHE A 37 9.25 -5.53 -14.82
N VAL A 38 8.08 -5.67 -15.42
CA VAL A 38 7.30 -4.57 -15.98
C VAL A 38 6.98 -3.50 -14.92
N GLY A 39 6.68 -3.92 -13.70
CA GLY A 39 6.41 -3.03 -12.58
C GLY A 39 7.58 -2.12 -12.19
N ASP A 40 8.81 -2.52 -12.48
CA ASP A 40 9.99 -1.70 -12.17
C ASP A 40 9.99 -0.38 -12.95
N ARG A 41 9.39 -0.36 -14.15
CA ARG A 41 9.24 0.84 -15.00
C ARG A 41 8.25 1.88 -14.44
N ALA A 42 7.40 1.49 -13.49
CA ALA A 42 6.42 2.36 -12.83
C ALA A 42 6.71 2.51 -11.33
N SER A 43 7.97 2.62 -10.96
CA SER A 43 8.41 2.80 -9.58
C SER A 43 9.01 4.17 -9.31
N GLY A 44 9.18 4.53 -8.03
CA GLY A 44 9.90 5.74 -7.67
C GLY A 44 11.38 5.71 -8.10
N ARG A 45 11.97 4.51 -8.25
CA ARG A 45 13.32 4.34 -8.81
C ARG A 45 13.34 4.63 -10.30
N ALA A 46 12.34 4.15 -11.05
CA ALA A 46 12.20 4.44 -12.47
C ALA A 46 12.08 5.94 -12.75
N PHE A 47 11.24 6.65 -12.00
CA PHE A 47 11.12 8.10 -12.11
C PHE A 47 12.47 8.80 -11.98
N ARG A 48 13.30 8.39 -11.01
CA ARG A 48 14.63 8.95 -10.78
C ARG A 48 15.63 8.58 -11.86
N ALA A 49 15.54 7.35 -12.41
CA ALA A 49 16.38 6.89 -13.52
C ALA A 49 16.08 7.69 -14.80
N ILE A 50 14.80 7.94 -15.11
CA ILE A 50 14.36 8.77 -16.23
C ILE A 50 14.94 10.20 -16.06
N LEU A 51 14.78 10.80 -14.89
CA LEU A 51 15.32 12.11 -14.59
C LEU A 51 16.85 12.16 -14.78
N GLU A 52 17.57 11.17 -14.26
CA GLU A 52 19.03 11.11 -14.40
C GLU A 52 19.45 10.97 -15.86
N ALA A 53 18.79 10.12 -16.63
CA ALA A 53 19.07 9.97 -18.07
C ALA A 53 18.87 11.27 -18.84
N ALA A 54 17.82 12.03 -18.55
CA ALA A 54 17.57 13.34 -19.16
C ALA A 54 18.67 14.35 -18.78
N ARG A 55 19.06 14.41 -17.51
CA ARG A 55 20.15 15.26 -17.03
C ARG A 55 21.51 14.91 -17.65
N GLU A 56 21.81 13.62 -17.81
CA GLU A 56 23.03 13.17 -18.47
C GLU A 56 23.12 13.65 -19.94
N GLN A 57 21.99 13.75 -20.64
CA GLN A 57 21.99 14.29 -22.00
C GLN A 57 22.31 15.79 -22.02
N VAL A 58 21.76 16.56 -21.08
CA VAL A 58 22.07 17.99 -20.95
C VAL A 58 23.54 18.20 -20.60
N ARG A 59 24.06 17.49 -19.59
CA ARG A 59 25.48 17.58 -19.15
C ARG A 59 26.52 17.30 -20.24
N LYS A 60 26.14 16.65 -21.34
CA LYS A 60 27.04 16.45 -22.50
C LYS A 60 27.24 17.72 -23.30
N GLN A 61 26.38 18.71 -23.18
CA GLN A 61 26.37 19.90 -24.01
C GLN A 61 26.45 21.18 -23.20
N ASP A 62 25.94 21.22 -21.96
CA ASP A 62 25.84 22.42 -21.12
C ASP A 62 25.80 22.03 -19.63
N GLU A 63 25.72 23.06 -18.77
CA GLU A 63 25.54 22.90 -17.33
C GLU A 63 24.18 22.27 -17.01
N ASP A 64 24.12 21.43 -15.95
CA ASP A 64 22.89 20.83 -15.48
C ASP A 64 22.02 21.85 -14.75
N PRO A 65 20.83 22.22 -15.26
CA PRO A 65 19.98 23.24 -14.66
C PRO A 65 19.42 22.87 -13.29
N ILE A 66 19.52 21.57 -12.90
CA ILE A 66 19.14 21.10 -11.55
C ILE A 66 20.34 21.12 -10.58
N GLY A 67 21.56 21.30 -11.10
CA GLY A 67 22.80 21.35 -10.33
C GLY A 67 23.46 19.98 -10.13
N GLU A 68 24.39 19.89 -9.19
CA GLU A 68 25.26 18.70 -9.01
C GLU A 68 24.67 17.57 -8.17
N VAL A 69 23.54 17.82 -7.48
CA VAL A 69 22.91 16.80 -6.60
C VAL A 69 22.44 15.62 -7.43
N ALA A 70 22.80 14.39 -7.04
CA ALA A 70 22.36 13.17 -7.73
C ALA A 70 20.83 13.05 -7.74
N SER A 71 20.23 12.59 -8.84
CA SER A 71 18.77 12.45 -8.97
C SER A 71 18.17 11.54 -7.89
N SER A 72 18.94 10.56 -7.38
CA SER A 72 18.54 9.70 -6.26
C SER A 72 18.35 10.46 -4.94
N GLU A 73 19.03 11.58 -4.75
CA GLU A 73 19.02 12.38 -3.51
C GLU A 73 18.01 13.54 -3.56
N ILE A 74 17.54 13.90 -4.77
CA ILE A 74 16.56 14.98 -4.92
C ILE A 74 15.21 14.53 -4.35
N SER A 75 14.72 15.20 -3.33
CA SER A 75 13.42 14.90 -2.74
C SER A 75 12.26 15.30 -3.67
N LYS A 76 11.11 14.67 -3.52
CA LYS A 76 9.89 15.03 -4.27
C LYS A 76 9.51 16.50 -4.07
N LYS A 77 9.69 17.02 -2.86
CA LYS A 77 9.45 18.45 -2.55
C LYS A 77 10.39 19.38 -3.32
N GLN A 78 11.64 18.97 -3.54
CA GLN A 78 12.57 19.75 -4.37
C GLN A 78 12.14 19.69 -5.84
N LEU A 79 11.72 18.53 -6.35
CA LEU A 79 11.19 18.40 -7.72
C LEU A 79 9.92 19.25 -7.91
N ASP A 80 9.00 19.25 -6.95
CA ASP A 80 7.82 20.12 -6.97
C ASP A 80 8.21 21.60 -7.03
N ARG A 81 9.25 21.99 -6.26
CA ARG A 81 9.76 23.38 -6.28
C ARG A 81 10.41 23.72 -7.62
N LEU A 82 11.24 22.84 -8.18
CA LEU A 82 11.85 23.04 -9.50
C LEU A 82 10.79 23.20 -10.59
N LEU A 83 9.74 22.42 -10.52
CA LEU A 83 8.62 22.48 -11.46
C LEU A 83 7.85 23.82 -11.38
N LEU A 84 7.67 24.38 -10.18
CA LEU A 84 6.81 25.54 -9.96
C LEU A 84 7.56 26.87 -9.91
N GLU A 85 8.79 26.85 -9.42
CA GLU A 85 9.59 28.05 -9.08
C GLU A 85 10.97 28.05 -9.75
N GLY A 86 11.39 26.95 -10.39
CA GLY A 86 12.65 26.82 -11.11
C GLY A 86 12.70 27.66 -12.39
N ASP A 87 13.89 27.81 -12.98
CA ASP A 87 13.98 28.33 -14.32
C ASP A 87 13.31 27.43 -15.36
N ALA A 88 13.20 27.93 -16.59
CA ALA A 88 12.48 27.22 -17.65
C ALA A 88 13.12 25.86 -18.03
N GLU A 89 14.44 25.75 -17.93
CA GLU A 89 15.17 24.54 -18.30
C GLU A 89 15.02 23.47 -17.21
N ALA A 90 15.18 23.84 -15.93
CA ALA A 90 14.96 22.95 -14.81
C ALA A 90 13.49 22.45 -14.76
N ALA A 91 12.52 23.35 -14.94
CA ALA A 91 11.11 22.99 -15.04
C ALA A 91 10.84 22.07 -16.26
N GLY A 92 11.48 22.36 -17.39
CA GLY A 92 11.40 21.56 -18.60
C GLY A 92 11.90 20.14 -18.42
N LEU A 93 13.02 19.93 -17.72
CA LEU A 93 13.54 18.60 -17.38
C LEU A 93 12.57 17.80 -16.50
N VAL A 94 12.00 18.44 -15.47
CA VAL A 94 11.01 17.78 -14.60
C VAL A 94 9.75 17.42 -15.37
N LEU A 95 9.25 18.31 -16.25
CA LEU A 95 8.09 18.03 -17.10
C LEU A 95 8.36 16.90 -18.08
N GLY A 96 9.53 16.88 -18.75
CA GLY A 96 9.92 15.78 -19.63
C GLY A 96 9.96 14.43 -18.89
N THR A 97 10.49 14.42 -17.67
CA THR A 97 10.50 13.25 -16.81
C THR A 97 9.07 12.77 -16.47
N ILE A 98 8.15 13.69 -16.17
CA ILE A 98 6.73 13.35 -15.92
C ILE A 98 6.10 12.74 -17.17
N GLU A 99 6.33 13.28 -18.36
CA GLU A 99 5.80 12.78 -19.62
C GLU A 99 6.28 11.35 -19.91
N GLU A 100 7.59 11.11 -19.81
CA GLU A 100 8.18 9.81 -20.07
C GLU A 100 7.71 8.77 -19.03
N PHE A 101 7.73 9.11 -17.74
CA PHE A 101 7.22 8.24 -16.69
C PHE A 101 5.73 7.92 -16.87
N ALA A 102 4.91 8.90 -17.28
CA ALA A 102 3.48 8.68 -17.52
C ALA A 102 3.23 7.75 -18.71
N ALA A 103 4.07 7.81 -19.75
CA ALA A 103 4.00 6.90 -20.89
C ALA A 103 4.35 5.46 -20.47
N GLU A 104 5.44 5.28 -19.73
CA GLU A 104 5.82 3.97 -19.17
C GLU A 104 4.73 3.42 -18.23
N PHE A 105 4.18 4.24 -17.36
CA PHE A 105 3.11 3.80 -16.45
C PHE A 105 1.82 3.42 -17.18
N ALA A 106 1.47 4.12 -18.27
CA ALA A 106 0.33 3.75 -19.11
C ALA A 106 0.54 2.37 -19.76
N GLU A 107 1.75 2.08 -20.25
CA GLU A 107 2.07 0.76 -20.81
C GLU A 107 2.04 -0.32 -19.72
N VAL A 108 2.59 -0.07 -18.54
CA VAL A 108 2.50 -0.98 -17.39
C VAL A 108 1.05 -1.32 -17.07
N ILE A 109 0.18 -0.32 -16.93
CA ILE A 109 -1.26 -0.53 -16.69
C ILE A 109 -1.88 -1.36 -17.81
N SER A 110 -1.58 -1.05 -19.06
CA SER A 110 -2.09 -1.78 -20.23
C SER A 110 -1.69 -3.25 -20.18
N GLN A 111 -0.49 -3.57 -19.72
CA GLN A 111 -0.04 -4.96 -19.54
C GLN A 111 -0.79 -5.67 -18.40
N PHE A 112 -1.00 -5.00 -17.26
CA PHE A 112 -1.82 -5.55 -16.18
C PHE A 112 -3.25 -5.84 -16.64
N MET A 113 -3.88 -4.94 -17.41
CA MET A 113 -5.24 -5.12 -17.94
C MET A 113 -5.39 -6.33 -18.86
N ARG A 114 -4.29 -6.85 -19.42
CA ARG A 114 -4.27 -8.11 -20.21
C ARG A 114 -4.27 -9.37 -19.34
N LEU A 115 -3.89 -9.28 -18.08
CA LEU A 115 -3.94 -10.41 -17.15
C LEU A 115 -5.39 -10.87 -16.94
N LYS A 116 -5.59 -12.19 -16.87
CA LYS A 116 -6.93 -12.78 -16.65
C LYS A 116 -7.59 -12.23 -15.38
N ALA A 117 -6.84 -12.12 -14.31
CA ALA A 117 -7.33 -11.61 -13.02
C ALA A 117 -7.69 -10.12 -13.07
N TRP A 118 -7.04 -9.32 -13.93
CA TRP A 118 -7.27 -7.88 -14.06
C TRP A 118 -8.31 -7.51 -15.12
N LYS A 119 -8.77 -8.49 -15.91
CA LYS A 119 -9.74 -8.26 -16.97
C LYS A 119 -11.04 -7.68 -16.42
N GLY A 120 -11.51 -6.60 -17.05
CA GLY A 120 -12.75 -5.92 -16.67
C GLY A 120 -12.62 -5.04 -15.42
N THR A 121 -11.40 -4.67 -15.02
CA THR A 121 -11.16 -3.65 -14.02
C THR A 121 -11.68 -2.30 -14.54
N GLU A 122 -12.56 -1.68 -13.78
CA GLU A 122 -13.23 -0.42 -14.14
C GLU A 122 -12.47 0.79 -13.63
N ARG A 123 -11.82 0.66 -12.46
CA ARG A 123 -11.09 1.73 -11.78
C ARG A 123 -9.81 1.20 -11.15
N ILE A 124 -8.74 1.97 -11.24
CA ILE A 124 -7.49 1.71 -10.53
C ILE A 124 -7.17 2.89 -9.62
N VAL A 125 -7.02 2.60 -8.33
CA VAL A 125 -6.58 3.57 -7.32
C VAL A 125 -5.06 3.63 -7.34
N ILE A 126 -4.50 4.83 -7.43
CA ILE A 126 -3.04 5.05 -7.42
C ILE A 126 -2.63 5.56 -6.04
N GLY A 127 -1.91 4.72 -5.32
CA GLY A 127 -1.34 5.00 -4.00
C GLY A 127 0.17 5.13 -4.01
N GLY A 128 0.74 5.04 -2.82
CA GLY A 128 2.19 5.13 -2.61
C GLY A 128 2.72 6.55 -2.54
N GLY A 129 3.99 6.64 -2.15
CA GLY A 129 4.60 7.92 -1.80
C GLY A 129 4.73 8.94 -2.94
N LEU A 130 4.71 8.53 -4.21
CA LEU A 130 4.76 9.45 -5.35
C LEU A 130 3.50 10.31 -5.43
N ARG A 131 2.32 9.74 -5.13
CA ARG A 131 1.03 10.43 -5.15
C ARG A 131 0.99 11.68 -4.27
N ALA A 132 1.76 11.72 -3.17
CA ALA A 132 1.79 12.83 -2.21
C ALA A 132 2.56 14.08 -2.70
N SER A 133 2.87 14.17 -3.99
CA SER A 133 3.63 15.28 -4.60
C SER A 133 2.94 15.80 -5.85
N ARG A 134 3.20 17.05 -6.21
CA ARG A 134 2.64 17.66 -7.42
C ARG A 134 3.10 16.92 -8.68
N ILE A 135 4.37 16.53 -8.74
CA ILE A 135 4.89 15.72 -9.86
C ILE A 135 4.14 14.40 -9.98
N GLY A 136 3.80 13.75 -8.88
CA GLY A 136 3.03 12.51 -8.87
C GLY A 136 1.59 12.72 -9.32
N GLU A 137 0.92 13.77 -8.88
CA GLU A 137 -0.43 14.12 -9.35
C GLU A 137 -0.46 14.36 -10.86
N LEU A 138 0.53 15.09 -11.38
CA LEU A 138 0.65 15.35 -12.82
C LEU A 138 0.94 14.05 -13.61
N ALA A 139 1.84 13.20 -13.10
CA ALA A 139 2.15 11.91 -13.73
C ALA A 139 0.89 11.03 -13.80
N ILE A 140 0.13 10.89 -12.71
CA ILE A 140 -1.13 10.12 -12.68
C ILE A 140 -2.16 10.72 -13.65
N GLY A 141 -2.35 12.03 -13.63
CA GLY A 141 -3.26 12.72 -14.53
C GLY A 141 -2.87 12.54 -16.00
N ARG A 142 -1.57 12.64 -16.31
CA ARG A 142 -1.06 12.43 -17.67
C ARG A 142 -1.24 10.98 -18.12
N THR A 143 -0.94 10.01 -17.26
CA THR A 143 -1.20 8.58 -17.51
C THR A 143 -2.67 8.32 -17.83
N ALA A 144 -3.58 8.93 -17.06
CA ALA A 144 -5.03 8.81 -17.32
C ALA A 144 -5.43 9.33 -18.70
N VAL A 145 -4.84 10.45 -19.15
CA VAL A 145 -5.07 11.00 -20.49
C VAL A 145 -4.53 10.06 -21.58
N LEU A 146 -3.34 9.48 -21.37
CA LEU A 146 -2.75 8.53 -22.32
C LEU A 146 -3.60 7.26 -22.47
N LEU A 147 -4.08 6.70 -21.37
CA LEU A 147 -4.96 5.51 -21.39
C LEU A 147 -6.28 5.79 -22.11
N LYS A 148 -6.89 6.96 -21.89
CA LYS A 148 -8.09 7.37 -22.62
C LYS A 148 -7.85 7.52 -24.12
N ALA A 149 -6.68 8.04 -24.50
CA ALA A 149 -6.30 8.17 -25.92
C ALA A 149 -6.03 6.79 -26.59
N GLN A 150 -5.71 5.77 -25.79
CA GLN A 150 -5.54 4.38 -26.25
C GLN A 150 -6.85 3.56 -26.18
N GLU A 151 -7.99 4.20 -25.90
CA GLU A 151 -9.31 3.56 -25.76
C GLU A 151 -9.37 2.50 -24.64
N HIS A 152 -8.53 2.62 -23.61
CA HIS A 152 -8.58 1.75 -22.43
C HIS A 152 -9.64 2.25 -21.43
N PRO A 153 -10.73 1.52 -21.22
CA PRO A 153 -11.84 1.95 -20.39
C PRO A 153 -11.56 1.74 -18.89
N VAL A 154 -10.48 2.31 -18.37
CA VAL A 154 -10.13 2.24 -16.96
C VAL A 154 -9.94 3.65 -16.39
N ASP A 155 -10.62 3.92 -15.28
CA ASP A 155 -10.45 5.18 -14.55
C ASP A 155 -9.26 5.10 -13.61
N LEU A 156 -8.35 6.08 -13.68
CA LEU A 156 -7.30 6.26 -12.69
C LEU A 156 -7.73 7.32 -11.68
N VAL A 157 -7.72 6.94 -10.40
CA VAL A 157 -8.04 7.86 -9.31
C VAL A 157 -6.94 7.83 -8.26
N PRO A 158 -6.53 9.00 -7.70
CA PRO A 158 -5.59 8.99 -6.60
C PRO A 158 -6.24 8.44 -5.33
N ILE A 159 -5.47 7.72 -4.52
CA ILE A 159 -5.92 7.27 -3.19
C ILE A 159 -6.37 8.46 -2.35
N ARG A 160 -7.48 8.33 -1.64
CA ARG A 160 -8.08 9.43 -0.85
C ARG A 160 -7.28 9.74 0.39
N HIS A 161 -6.94 8.70 1.14
CA HIS A 161 -6.15 8.86 2.36
C HIS A 161 -4.72 9.26 2.04
N HIS A 162 -4.09 10.00 2.96
CA HIS A 162 -2.67 10.25 2.82
C HIS A 162 -1.91 8.93 2.68
N PRO A 163 -0.94 8.80 1.77
CA PRO A 163 -0.20 7.54 1.58
C PRO A 163 0.40 6.96 2.88
N ASP A 164 0.76 7.85 3.80
CA ASP A 164 1.27 7.46 5.13
C ASP A 164 0.20 6.90 6.08
N GLU A 165 -1.07 7.07 5.79
CA GLU A 165 -2.19 6.63 6.61
C GLU A 165 -3.00 5.50 5.96
N ALA A 166 -2.96 5.41 4.63
CA ALA A 166 -3.77 4.47 3.87
C ALA A 166 -3.56 3.01 4.31
N GLY A 167 -2.29 2.58 4.47
CA GLY A 167 -1.98 1.23 4.96
C GLY A 167 -2.50 0.97 6.37
N LEU A 168 -2.43 1.95 7.26
CA LEU A 168 -2.98 1.83 8.61
C LEU A 168 -4.51 1.76 8.60
N ILE A 169 -5.18 2.65 7.83
CA ILE A 169 -6.63 2.69 7.74
C ILE A 169 -7.18 1.42 7.09
N GLY A 170 -6.51 0.91 6.05
CA GLY A 170 -6.94 -0.32 5.37
C GLY A 170 -6.99 -1.54 6.28
N CYS A 171 -6.18 -1.58 7.34
CA CYS A 171 -6.17 -2.66 8.33
C CYS A 171 -7.53 -2.91 8.98
N ILE A 172 -8.41 -1.90 9.08
CA ILE A 172 -9.77 -2.07 9.65
C ILE A 172 -10.67 -2.99 8.81
N HIS A 173 -10.35 -3.17 7.54
CA HIS A 173 -11.12 -4.01 6.61
C HIS A 173 -10.59 -5.43 6.49
N LEU A 174 -9.50 -5.79 7.19
CA LEU A 174 -8.99 -7.17 7.26
C LEU A 174 -9.90 -8.09 8.06
N ALA A 175 -10.68 -7.54 9.00
CA ALA A 175 -11.58 -8.29 9.86
C ALA A 175 -13.03 -7.82 9.70
N PRO A 176 -14.02 -8.69 9.99
CA PRO A 176 -15.42 -8.27 10.06
C PRO A 176 -15.65 -7.19 11.12
N SER A 177 -16.50 -6.21 10.83
CA SER A 177 -16.75 -5.05 11.72
C SER A 177 -17.29 -5.43 13.10
N TRP A 178 -17.98 -6.58 13.23
CA TRP A 178 -18.48 -7.05 14.51
C TRP A 178 -17.34 -7.36 15.53
N MET A 179 -16.12 -7.68 15.06
CA MET A 179 -14.96 -7.88 15.92
C MET A 179 -14.56 -6.61 16.68
N PHE A 180 -14.99 -5.47 16.22
CA PHE A 180 -14.70 -4.17 16.83
C PHE A 180 -15.86 -3.64 17.68
N SER A 181 -16.90 -4.44 17.87
CA SER A 181 -18.06 -4.04 18.67
C SER A 181 -17.66 -3.70 20.11
N GLY A 182 -18.06 -2.53 20.56
CA GLY A 182 -17.69 -2.05 21.90
C GLY A 182 -16.34 -1.33 21.98
N HIS A 183 -15.57 -1.25 20.89
CA HIS A 183 -14.25 -0.61 20.85
C HIS A 183 -14.25 0.64 19.97
N ASP A 184 -13.32 1.56 20.24
CA ASP A 184 -13.21 2.84 19.54
C ASP A 184 -12.13 2.81 18.45
N ALA A 185 -11.12 1.96 18.63
CA ALA A 185 -9.93 1.96 17.80
C ALA A 185 -9.28 0.58 17.70
N ILE A 186 -8.40 0.43 16.73
CA ILE A 186 -7.52 -0.72 16.55
C ILE A 186 -6.05 -0.28 16.49
N LEU A 187 -5.15 -1.22 16.69
CA LEU A 187 -3.75 -1.07 16.29
C LEU A 187 -3.56 -1.52 14.85
N ALA A 188 -2.74 -0.77 14.13
CA ALA A 188 -2.41 -1.07 12.74
C ALA A 188 -0.91 -0.94 12.50
N VAL A 189 -0.40 -1.78 11.61
CA VAL A 189 1.00 -1.84 11.16
C VAL A 189 1.04 -1.78 9.65
N ASP A 190 1.88 -0.91 9.11
CA ASP A 190 2.19 -0.82 7.68
C ASP A 190 3.68 -1.01 7.49
N ILE A 191 4.07 -2.17 6.98
CA ILE A 191 5.45 -2.55 6.69
C ILE A 191 5.69 -2.32 5.20
N GLY A 192 6.66 -1.52 4.88
CA GLY A 192 7.13 -1.30 3.52
C GLY A 192 8.62 -1.59 3.39
N GLY A 193 9.13 -1.59 2.16
CA GLY A 193 10.53 -1.93 1.86
C GLY A 193 11.58 -0.99 2.45
N ALA A 194 11.20 0.18 2.97
CA ALA A 194 12.13 1.14 3.60
C ALA A 194 11.65 1.62 4.97
N ASN A 195 10.37 1.48 5.28
CA ASN A 195 9.73 2.06 6.45
C ASN A 195 8.81 1.05 7.13
N ILE A 196 8.74 1.11 8.44
CA ILE A 196 7.70 0.46 9.24
C ILE A 196 6.93 1.56 9.96
N ARG A 197 5.60 1.51 9.87
CA ARG A 197 4.70 2.44 10.54
C ARG A 197 3.74 1.70 11.44
N VAL A 198 3.54 2.20 12.64
CA VAL A 198 2.56 1.69 13.60
C VAL A 198 1.63 2.82 13.96
N GLY A 199 0.34 2.55 14.11
CA GLY A 199 -0.62 3.58 14.47
C GLY A 199 -1.85 3.08 15.19
N ILE A 200 -2.57 4.04 15.78
CA ILE A 200 -3.90 3.86 16.35
C ILE A 200 -4.91 4.40 15.36
N VAL A 201 -5.78 3.54 14.86
CA VAL A 201 -6.85 3.91 13.91
C VAL A 201 -8.16 3.97 14.66
N GLN A 202 -8.71 5.18 14.76
CA GLN A 202 -10.04 5.40 15.33
C GLN A 202 -11.12 4.99 14.32
N LEU A 203 -12.04 4.15 14.74
CA LEU A 203 -13.07 3.53 13.87
C LEU A 203 -14.17 4.50 13.47
N ASN A 204 -14.59 5.39 14.38
CA ASN A 204 -15.68 6.36 14.15
C ASN A 204 -16.99 5.72 13.66
N VAL A 205 -17.32 4.49 14.07
CA VAL A 205 -18.52 3.73 13.63
C VAL A 205 -19.81 4.52 13.80
N ARG A 206 -19.93 5.33 14.88
CA ARG A 206 -21.12 6.18 15.12
C ARG A 206 -21.27 7.30 14.09
N LYS A 207 -20.19 7.70 13.41
CA LYS A 207 -20.23 8.73 12.37
C LYS A 207 -20.51 8.15 10.99
N ALA A 208 -20.01 6.92 10.73
CA ALA A 208 -20.21 6.19 9.50
C ALA A 208 -20.03 4.68 9.75
N ALA A 209 -21.13 3.94 9.63
CA ALA A 209 -21.12 2.50 9.86
C ALA A 209 -20.26 1.73 8.84
N ASP A 210 -20.04 2.29 7.66
CA ASP A 210 -19.18 1.79 6.60
C ASP A 210 -17.67 2.05 6.84
N LEU A 211 -17.32 2.63 8.00
CA LEU A 211 -15.95 2.99 8.38
C LEU A 211 -15.28 4.08 7.51
N SER A 212 -16.02 4.73 6.61
CA SER A 212 -15.51 5.80 5.74
C SER A 212 -14.99 7.04 6.48
N LYS A 213 -15.26 7.15 7.79
CA LYS A 213 -14.80 8.23 8.66
C LYS A 213 -13.69 7.79 9.63
N SER A 214 -13.15 6.60 9.44
CA SER A 214 -12.00 6.16 10.21
C SER A 214 -10.78 7.05 9.95
N LYS A 215 -9.92 7.21 10.94
CA LYS A 215 -8.75 8.08 10.85
C LYS A 215 -7.62 7.59 11.75
N VAL A 216 -6.41 7.85 11.36
CA VAL A 216 -5.25 7.71 12.23
C VAL A 216 -5.26 8.83 13.26
N ILE A 217 -5.17 8.50 14.54
CA ILE A 217 -5.11 9.50 15.64
C ILE A 217 -3.72 9.62 16.25
N GLU A 218 -2.92 8.58 16.16
CA GLU A 218 -1.52 8.51 16.57
C GLU A 218 -0.78 7.60 15.61
N SER A 219 0.45 7.96 15.26
CA SER A 219 1.34 7.08 14.49
C SER A 219 2.80 7.33 14.82
N GLU A 220 3.62 6.31 14.60
CA GLU A 220 5.08 6.37 14.69
C GLU A 220 5.65 5.74 13.42
N LEU A 221 6.59 6.43 12.79
CA LEU A 221 7.32 5.98 11.61
C LEU A 221 8.75 5.62 12.02
N TRP A 222 9.21 4.47 11.59
CA TRP A 222 10.60 4.07 11.66
C TRP A 222 11.14 3.77 10.26
N ARG A 223 12.23 4.44 9.90
CA ARG A 223 12.93 4.25 8.61
C ARG A 223 14.00 3.16 8.78
N HIS A 224 13.57 1.91 8.78
CA HIS A 224 14.45 0.76 9.01
C HIS A 224 15.58 0.64 7.96
N ALA A 225 15.38 1.13 6.74
CA ALA A 225 16.40 1.13 5.71
C ALA A 225 17.61 2.02 6.07
N ASP A 226 17.42 3.06 6.88
CA ASP A 226 18.51 3.95 7.33
C ASP A 226 19.33 3.29 8.46
N ASP A 227 18.69 2.45 9.30
CA ASP A 227 19.31 1.81 10.45
C ASP A 227 19.93 0.43 10.13
N GLY A 228 19.49 -0.23 9.06
CA GLY A 228 19.98 -1.53 8.59
C GLY A 228 19.91 -2.66 9.64
N PRO A 229 18.79 -2.85 10.36
CA PRO A 229 18.69 -3.89 11.38
C PRO A 229 18.71 -5.28 10.74
N ASP A 230 19.01 -6.30 11.55
CA ASP A 230 18.65 -7.67 11.20
C ASP A 230 17.13 -7.93 11.40
N ARG A 231 16.67 -9.11 11.06
CA ARG A 231 15.26 -9.48 11.16
C ARG A 231 14.77 -9.45 12.61
N GLU A 232 15.55 -9.98 13.52
CA GLU A 232 15.24 -10.06 14.96
C GLU A 232 15.13 -8.66 15.54
N GLY A 233 16.08 -7.77 15.28
CA GLY A 233 16.05 -6.37 15.70
C GLY A 233 14.88 -5.61 15.10
N ALA A 234 14.48 -5.92 13.86
CA ALA A 234 13.31 -5.32 13.23
C ALA A 234 12.01 -5.72 13.96
N VAL A 235 11.85 -6.99 14.33
CA VAL A 235 10.69 -7.47 15.09
C VAL A 235 10.68 -6.89 16.51
N GLU A 236 11.82 -6.85 17.20
CA GLU A 236 11.92 -6.24 18.53
C GLU A 236 11.52 -4.77 18.52
N ARG A 237 12.00 -4.01 17.54
CA ARG A 237 11.63 -2.60 17.37
C ARG A 237 10.14 -2.44 17.10
N LEU A 238 9.57 -3.25 16.21
CA LEU A 238 8.13 -3.24 15.92
C LEU A 238 7.30 -3.53 17.17
N VAL A 239 7.67 -4.53 17.96
CA VAL A 239 7.01 -4.85 19.25
C VAL A 239 7.10 -3.67 20.22
N ALA A 240 8.26 -3.02 20.31
CA ALA A 240 8.43 -1.84 21.18
C ALA A 240 7.51 -0.68 20.73
N MET A 241 7.41 -0.42 19.44
CA MET A 241 6.50 0.58 18.87
C MET A 241 5.03 0.27 19.18
N LEU A 242 4.60 -0.99 19.00
CA LEU A 242 3.24 -1.44 19.32
C LEU A 242 2.92 -1.26 20.82
N LYS A 243 3.81 -1.67 21.72
CA LYS A 243 3.66 -1.47 23.17
C LYS A 243 3.59 0.01 23.54
N ALA A 244 4.33 0.87 22.86
CA ALA A 244 4.23 2.31 23.05
C ALA A 244 2.87 2.87 22.60
N MET A 245 2.31 2.37 21.49
CA MET A 245 0.96 2.75 21.03
C MET A 245 -0.13 2.30 22.00
N ILE A 246 -0.05 1.09 22.57
CA ILE A 246 -0.99 0.62 23.60
C ILE A 246 -0.99 1.61 24.77
N LYS A 247 0.18 1.96 25.31
CA LYS A 247 0.29 2.94 26.41
C LYS A 247 -0.26 4.32 26.04
N ARG A 248 -0.09 4.76 24.79
CA ARG A 248 -0.66 6.04 24.31
C ARG A 248 -2.18 5.96 24.25
N ALA A 249 -2.74 4.83 23.76
CA ALA A 249 -4.18 4.61 23.72
C ALA A 249 -4.80 4.61 25.12
N GLU A 250 -4.21 3.91 26.09
CA GLU A 250 -4.62 3.91 27.49
C GLU A 250 -4.64 5.32 28.07
N LYS A 251 -3.56 6.09 27.87
CA LYS A 251 -3.46 7.48 28.32
C LYS A 251 -4.50 8.37 27.66
N GLY A 252 -4.79 8.16 26.38
CA GLY A 252 -5.81 8.85 25.60
C GLY A 252 -7.24 8.35 25.88
N LYS A 253 -7.42 7.31 26.69
CA LYS A 253 -8.69 6.63 27.00
C LYS A 253 -9.39 6.08 25.74
N ALA A 254 -8.65 5.70 24.72
CA ALA A 254 -9.19 4.99 23.57
C ALA A 254 -9.35 3.51 23.91
N GLN A 255 -10.53 2.95 23.67
CA GLN A 255 -10.81 1.53 23.88
C GLN A 255 -10.33 0.74 22.66
N LEU A 256 -9.15 0.13 22.78
CA LEU A 256 -8.57 -0.67 21.70
C LEU A 256 -9.29 -2.03 21.60
N ALA A 257 -9.71 -2.38 20.39
CA ALA A 257 -10.06 -3.78 20.12
C ALA A 257 -8.81 -4.66 20.28
N PRO A 258 -8.95 -5.92 20.73
CA PRO A 258 -7.84 -6.87 20.85
C PRO A 258 -7.39 -7.37 19.46
N PHE A 259 -7.02 -6.44 18.59
CA PHE A 259 -6.76 -6.68 17.18
C PHE A 259 -5.59 -5.84 16.67
N ILE A 260 -4.69 -6.48 15.94
CA ILE A 260 -3.61 -5.82 15.21
C ILE A 260 -3.73 -6.17 13.72
N GLY A 261 -4.08 -5.19 12.88
CA GLY A 261 -4.04 -5.33 11.44
C GLY A 261 -2.63 -5.04 10.90
N ILE A 262 -2.16 -5.84 9.93
CA ILE A 262 -0.78 -5.76 9.43
C ILE A 262 -0.78 -5.78 7.89
N GLY A 263 -0.27 -4.71 7.28
CA GLY A 263 0.17 -4.70 5.89
C GLY A 263 1.64 -5.08 5.82
N CYS A 264 2.01 -6.07 5.01
CA CYS A 264 3.39 -6.54 4.87
C CYS A 264 3.69 -6.90 3.41
N PRO A 265 4.85 -6.54 2.85
CA PRO A 265 5.24 -6.93 1.51
C PRO A 265 5.24 -8.45 1.34
N GLY A 266 4.93 -8.88 0.14
CA GLY A 266 5.02 -10.28 -0.27
C GLY A 266 3.68 -10.99 -0.35
N ARG A 267 3.75 -12.28 -0.72
CA ARG A 267 2.60 -13.17 -0.75
C ARG A 267 2.43 -13.83 0.61
N ILE A 268 1.27 -13.60 1.22
CA ILE A 268 0.97 -14.03 2.58
C ILE A 268 0.15 -15.32 2.54
N SER A 269 0.65 -16.37 3.21
CA SER A 269 -0.05 -17.64 3.37
C SER A 269 -1.09 -17.55 4.50
N GLU A 270 -2.01 -18.50 4.50
CA GLU A 270 -3.12 -18.59 5.46
C GLU A 270 -2.65 -18.71 6.93
N ASP A 271 -1.48 -19.32 7.14
CA ASP A 271 -0.84 -19.44 8.46
C ASP A 271 -0.08 -18.18 8.90
N GLY A 272 0.03 -17.16 8.03
CA GLY A 272 0.76 -15.92 8.30
C GLY A 272 2.25 -15.97 7.94
N SER A 273 2.73 -17.02 7.26
CA SER A 273 4.07 -17.02 6.66
C SER A 273 4.10 -16.20 5.37
N ILE A 274 5.31 -15.78 4.97
CA ILE A 274 5.52 -15.05 3.72
C ILE A 274 6.15 -16.01 2.71
N GLU A 275 5.47 -16.26 1.60
CA GLU A 275 5.94 -17.19 0.57
C GLU A 275 7.08 -16.58 -0.27
N LYS A 276 6.91 -15.32 -0.69
CA LYS A 276 7.86 -14.59 -1.54
C LYS A 276 7.55 -13.09 -1.55
N GLY A 277 8.51 -12.27 -2.00
CA GLY A 277 8.30 -10.84 -2.24
C GLY A 277 8.67 -9.94 -1.06
N SER A 278 9.43 -10.47 -0.08
CA SER A 278 9.92 -9.72 1.08
C SER A 278 11.39 -9.28 0.98
N GLN A 279 11.99 -9.34 -0.20
CA GLN A 279 13.42 -9.09 -0.43
C GLN A 279 13.92 -7.69 -0.04
N ASN A 280 13.01 -6.73 0.17
CA ASN A 280 13.37 -5.39 0.63
C ASN A 280 13.25 -5.23 2.16
N LEU A 281 12.87 -6.29 2.89
CA LEU A 281 12.79 -6.28 4.34
C LEU A 281 14.13 -6.69 4.97
N PRO A 282 14.42 -6.26 6.21
CA PRO A 282 15.67 -6.58 6.88
C PRO A 282 15.76 -8.07 7.22
N GLY A 283 16.72 -8.76 6.62
CA GLY A 283 16.95 -10.19 6.79
C GLY A 283 15.96 -11.07 6.00
N ASP A 284 15.91 -12.36 6.33
CA ASP A 284 15.10 -13.36 5.62
C ASP A 284 13.73 -13.55 6.29
N TRP A 285 12.72 -12.86 5.77
CA TRP A 285 11.32 -12.98 6.23
C TRP A 285 10.56 -14.13 5.55
N GLU A 286 11.14 -14.73 4.51
CA GLU A 286 10.58 -15.89 3.79
C GLU A 286 11.05 -17.22 4.40
N HIS A 287 11.90 -17.15 5.43
CA HIS A 287 12.37 -18.35 6.11
C HIS A 287 11.22 -19.14 6.73
N LYS A 288 11.17 -20.44 6.50
CA LYS A 288 10.06 -21.33 6.93
C LYS A 288 9.75 -21.31 8.43
N SER A 289 10.73 -20.97 9.28
CA SER A 289 10.51 -20.86 10.74
C SER A 289 10.08 -19.46 11.18
N PHE A 290 9.98 -18.51 10.25
CA PHE A 290 9.58 -17.15 10.57
C PHE A 290 8.09 -16.96 10.41
N ASN A 291 7.43 -16.45 11.43
CA ASN A 291 6.01 -16.11 11.40
C ASN A 291 5.77 -14.87 12.25
N LEU A 292 5.64 -13.71 11.59
CA LEU A 292 5.46 -12.43 12.28
C LEU A 292 4.21 -12.40 13.16
N PRO A 293 3.01 -12.82 12.69
CA PRO A 293 1.82 -12.87 13.54
C PRO A 293 2.01 -13.67 14.83
N ALA A 294 2.67 -14.83 14.75
CA ALA A 294 2.93 -15.67 15.92
C ALA A 294 3.90 -14.98 16.92
N LEU A 295 4.95 -14.31 16.41
CA LEU A 295 5.89 -13.55 17.24
C LEU A 295 5.19 -12.36 17.94
N LEU A 296 4.31 -11.65 17.24
CA LEU A 296 3.55 -10.55 17.82
C LEU A 296 2.57 -11.04 18.90
N ARG A 297 1.87 -12.17 18.66
CA ARG A 297 1.00 -12.80 19.66
C ARG A 297 1.77 -13.23 20.91
N ALA A 298 2.97 -13.77 20.75
CA ALA A 298 3.82 -14.15 21.87
C ALA A 298 4.30 -12.93 22.69
N ALA A 299 4.62 -11.82 22.01
CA ALA A 299 5.13 -10.60 22.65
C ALA A 299 4.05 -9.69 23.25
N ILE A 300 2.83 -9.75 22.71
CA ILE A 300 1.64 -8.97 23.12
C ILE A 300 0.44 -9.94 23.12
N PRO A 301 0.33 -10.81 24.14
CA PRO A 301 -0.71 -11.85 24.15
C PRO A 301 -2.11 -11.28 24.33
N GLU A 302 -2.24 -10.12 24.95
CA GLU A 302 -3.53 -9.50 25.29
C GLU A 302 -3.51 -7.99 25.06
N ILE A 303 -4.67 -7.46 24.71
CA ILE A 303 -4.97 -6.02 24.66
C ILE A 303 -6.27 -5.83 25.44
N ASP A 304 -6.28 -4.94 26.40
CA ASP A 304 -7.44 -4.63 27.27
C ASP A 304 -8.06 -5.88 27.93
N GLY A 305 -7.19 -6.84 28.33
CA GLY A 305 -7.60 -8.08 29.00
C GLY A 305 -8.23 -9.15 28.08
N HIS A 306 -8.16 -8.98 26.79
CA HIS A 306 -8.64 -9.93 25.79
C HIS A 306 -7.50 -10.45 24.92
N GLU A 307 -7.58 -11.72 24.51
CA GLU A 307 -6.60 -12.33 23.62
C GLU A 307 -6.45 -11.54 22.32
N MET A 308 -5.21 -11.15 22.01
CA MET A 308 -4.90 -10.35 20.82
C MET A 308 -4.89 -11.21 19.56
N ILE A 309 -5.60 -10.74 18.53
CA ILE A 309 -5.69 -11.37 17.21
C ILE A 309 -4.91 -10.53 16.19
N PRO A 310 -3.76 -10.99 15.69
CA PRO A 310 -3.07 -10.35 14.58
C PRO A 310 -3.62 -10.88 13.25
N LEU A 311 -3.92 -10.01 12.30
CA LEU A 311 -4.21 -10.38 10.92
C LEU A 311 -3.27 -9.66 9.97
N MET A 312 -2.65 -10.42 9.06
CA MET A 312 -1.68 -9.91 8.11
C MET A 312 -2.13 -10.17 6.67
N HIS A 313 -1.95 -9.18 5.82
CA HIS A 313 -2.11 -9.28 4.37
C HIS A 313 -1.03 -8.49 3.65
N ASN A 314 -0.95 -8.66 2.33
CA ASN A 314 -0.04 -7.88 1.49
C ASN A 314 -0.27 -6.36 1.66
N ASP A 315 0.79 -5.57 1.65
CA ASP A 315 0.77 -4.12 1.88
C ASP A 315 -0.05 -3.35 0.83
N ALA A 316 0.03 -3.73 -0.46
CA ALA A 316 -0.78 -3.11 -1.50
C ALA A 316 -2.27 -3.46 -1.34
N VAL A 317 -2.58 -4.71 -0.93
CA VAL A 317 -3.96 -5.09 -0.58
C VAL A 317 -4.47 -4.20 0.54
N VAL A 318 -3.72 -4.08 1.64
CA VAL A 318 -4.13 -3.30 2.81
C VAL A 318 -4.30 -1.81 2.44
N GLN A 319 -3.38 -1.23 1.66
CA GLN A 319 -3.57 0.13 1.16
C GLN A 319 -4.84 0.26 0.31
N GLY A 320 -5.11 -0.70 -0.57
CA GLY A 320 -6.35 -0.73 -1.36
C GLY A 320 -7.59 -0.81 -0.49
N LEU A 321 -7.57 -1.62 0.57
CA LEU A 321 -8.71 -1.77 1.47
C LEU A 321 -9.16 -0.45 2.12
N SER A 322 -8.29 0.55 2.26
CA SER A 322 -8.67 1.88 2.73
C SER A 322 -9.71 2.58 1.83
N GLU A 323 -9.82 2.15 0.58
CA GLU A 323 -10.73 2.71 -0.42
C GLU A 323 -12.07 1.96 -0.53
N VAL A 324 -12.23 0.84 0.15
CA VAL A 324 -13.46 0.02 0.12
C VAL A 324 -14.75 0.85 0.28
N PRO A 325 -14.87 1.81 1.22
CA PRO A 325 -16.08 2.60 1.35
C PRO A 325 -16.42 3.46 0.12
N PHE A 326 -15.40 3.78 -0.68
CA PHE A 326 -15.49 4.73 -1.80
C PHE A 326 -15.52 4.04 -3.17
N MET A 327 -15.43 2.70 -3.22
CA MET A 327 -15.44 1.91 -4.44
C MET A 327 -16.77 1.16 -4.67
N ARG A 328 -17.86 1.60 -4.01
CA ARG A 328 -19.15 0.91 -4.06
C ARG A 328 -19.91 1.08 -5.38
N ASP A 329 -19.53 2.05 -6.18
CA ASP A 329 -20.11 2.38 -7.49
C ASP A 329 -19.53 1.56 -8.66
N VAL A 330 -18.48 0.77 -8.43
CA VAL A 330 -17.85 -0.12 -9.41
C VAL A 330 -17.88 -1.57 -8.90
N GLU A 331 -17.93 -2.54 -9.80
CA GLU A 331 -17.89 -3.96 -9.40
C GLU A 331 -16.44 -4.41 -9.21
N ARG A 332 -15.55 -3.99 -10.10
CA ARG A 332 -14.18 -4.47 -10.20
C ARG A 332 -13.20 -3.32 -10.22
N TRP A 333 -12.27 -3.32 -9.29
CA TRP A 333 -11.30 -2.25 -9.16
C TRP A 333 -9.94 -2.78 -8.70
N GLY A 334 -8.90 -2.00 -8.91
CA GLY A 334 -7.55 -2.34 -8.49
C GLY A 334 -6.91 -1.21 -7.70
N VAL A 335 -5.76 -1.52 -7.10
CA VAL A 335 -4.84 -0.55 -6.52
C VAL A 335 -3.45 -0.78 -7.10
N MET A 336 -2.74 0.29 -7.37
CA MET A 336 -1.31 0.28 -7.68
C MET A 336 -0.61 1.29 -6.78
N THR A 337 0.41 0.84 -6.05
CA THR A 337 1.14 1.68 -5.11
C THR A 337 2.54 1.96 -5.61
N ILE A 338 2.83 3.23 -5.96
CA ILE A 338 4.12 3.66 -6.48
C ILE A 338 5.02 4.04 -5.31
N GLY A 339 5.84 3.07 -4.89
CA GLY A 339 6.83 3.22 -3.82
C GLY A 339 8.25 2.98 -4.33
N THR A 340 9.06 2.28 -3.58
CA THR A 340 10.39 1.76 -4.02
C THR A 340 10.23 0.83 -5.22
N GLY A 341 9.18 -0.01 -5.22
CA GLY A 341 8.68 -0.80 -6.32
C GLY A 341 7.23 -0.44 -6.63
N LEU A 342 6.56 -1.25 -7.46
CA LEU A 342 5.14 -1.16 -7.77
C LEU A 342 4.39 -2.28 -7.03
N GLY A 343 3.69 -1.93 -5.95
CA GLY A 343 2.71 -2.84 -5.33
C GLY A 343 1.41 -2.84 -6.12
N ASN A 344 0.71 -3.96 -6.14
CA ASN A 344 -0.54 -4.08 -6.86
C ASN A 344 -1.50 -5.07 -6.21
N ALA A 345 -2.81 -4.78 -6.29
CA ALA A 345 -3.86 -5.72 -5.93
C ALA A 345 -5.13 -5.43 -6.73
N ARG A 346 -5.95 -6.46 -6.90
CA ARG A 346 -7.19 -6.40 -7.66
C ARG A 346 -8.34 -6.96 -6.82
N PHE A 347 -9.50 -6.28 -6.84
CA PHE A 347 -10.66 -6.56 -6.00
C PHE A 347 -11.94 -6.68 -6.81
N THR A 348 -12.83 -7.57 -6.35
CA THR A 348 -14.25 -7.59 -6.74
C THR A 348 -15.09 -7.22 -5.51
N ASN A 349 -15.95 -6.21 -5.65
CA ASN A 349 -16.88 -5.84 -4.59
C ASN A 349 -17.90 -6.96 -4.38
N ARG A 350 -18.05 -7.38 -3.12
CA ARG A 350 -19.08 -8.34 -2.76
C ARG A 350 -20.42 -7.65 -2.67
N LYS A 351 -21.43 -8.27 -3.27
CA LYS A 351 -22.81 -7.83 -3.07
C LYS A 351 -23.13 -8.01 -1.59
N THR A 352 -23.41 -6.93 -0.90
CA THR A 352 -23.95 -7.00 0.46
C THR A 352 -25.27 -7.76 0.35
N GLY A 353 -25.30 -9.01 0.79
CA GLY A 353 -26.54 -9.75 0.99
C GLY A 353 -27.40 -8.89 1.93
N GLY A 354 -28.61 -8.53 1.50
CA GLY A 354 -29.55 -7.81 2.34
C GLY A 354 -29.92 -8.67 3.54
N GLY A 355 -29.30 -8.39 4.68
CA GLY A 355 -29.56 -9.08 5.92
C GLY A 355 -28.34 -9.26 6.79
N GLU A 356 -27.76 -8.17 7.27
CA GLU A 356 -27.04 -8.08 8.55
C GLU A 356 -26.87 -6.58 8.83
N ALA A 357 -27.93 -5.98 9.33
CA ALA A 357 -27.91 -4.68 9.98
C ALA A 357 -27.84 -4.90 11.49
#